data_2ca7026bdbd69e13b557c4a3053a004c
#
_entry.id   2ca7026bdbd69e13b557c4a3053a004c
#
_cell.length_a   1.000
_cell.length_b   1.000
_cell.length_c   1.000
_cell.angle_alpha   90.00
_cell.angle_beta   90.00
_cell.angle_gamma   90.00
#
_symmetry.space_group_name_H-M   'P 1'
#
loop_
_entity.id
_entity.type
_entity.pdbx_description
1 polymer ?
#
loop_
_entity_poly.entity_id
_entity_poly.type
_entity_poly.pdbx_seq_one_letter_code
_entity_poly.pdbx_strand_id
1 'polypeptide(L)'
;VLHAKKSKVLSSDPPVLGNIFFMALTRLLIKDFRNIENADLALAPGFNFLVGANGSGKTSVLEAIYTLGHGRAFRSLQAGRVIRHDQNAFILHGRIEGAERDVSVGLTKNRAGDSKVRIAGSDGHKVAELAQMLPMQLITPEGFSLLNGGPKYRRAYIDWGCFHNESGFFNAWSNLRRLLKQRNAALRQVSRYQQIRAWDLELAPLAEQLSRWRAAYSEAIAADISDTCAHFLPEFALNFSFQRGWDKETDYAELLERQFERDRALTYTASGPHKADFRIRADGTPVEDLLSRGQLKLLMCALRLAQGEFLTRQNGRRCLYLIDDFASELDETRRQLLASRLKATHAQVFVSAIDAGHVFDMSDEKGKMFHVEQGKIAVQPED
;
A
#
# COMPACT_ATOMS: atom_id res chain seq x y z
N VAL A 1 -7.85 51.44 -34.14
CA VAL A 1 -7.61 50.01 -34.45
C VAL A 1 -6.48 49.51 -33.57
N LEU A 2 -6.82 48.99 -32.37
CA LEU A 2 -5.87 48.42 -31.44
C LEU A 2 -6.06 46.89 -31.41
N HIS A 3 -5.06 46.18 -31.89
CA HIS A 3 -4.99 44.71 -31.79
C HIS A 3 -4.56 44.30 -30.37
N ALA A 4 -5.47 43.70 -29.59
CA ALA A 4 -5.16 43.05 -28.35
C ALA A 4 -4.57 41.65 -28.65
N LYS A 5 -3.28 41.47 -28.37
CA LYS A 5 -2.64 40.16 -28.31
C LYS A 5 -3.14 39.41 -27.08
N LYS A 6 -3.92 38.37 -27.30
CA LYS A 6 -4.23 37.34 -26.26
C LYS A 6 -2.97 36.55 -25.96
N SER A 7 -2.38 36.77 -24.80
CA SER A 7 -1.37 35.87 -24.24
C SER A 7 -2.03 34.53 -23.84
N LYS A 8 -1.66 33.46 -24.52
CA LYS A 8 -1.96 32.09 -24.07
C LYS A 8 -1.18 31.83 -22.78
N VAL A 9 -1.87 31.82 -21.66
CA VAL A 9 -1.37 31.23 -20.42
C VAL A 9 -1.35 29.73 -20.67
N LEU A 10 -0.17 29.15 -20.79
CA LEU A 10 0.05 27.69 -20.79
C LEU A 10 -0.27 27.23 -19.37
N SER A 11 -1.37 26.52 -19.19
CA SER A 11 -1.67 25.78 -17.97
C SER A 11 -0.64 24.66 -17.84
N SER A 12 0.18 24.77 -16.81
CA SER A 12 1.19 23.76 -16.42
C SER A 12 0.60 22.67 -15.54
N ASP A 13 -0.64 22.25 -15.80
CA ASP A 13 -1.17 21.05 -15.19
C ASP A 13 -0.55 19.82 -15.87
N PRO A 14 0.03 18.87 -15.10
CA PRO A 14 0.46 17.62 -15.68
C PRO A 14 -0.74 16.94 -16.35
N PRO A 15 -0.53 16.20 -17.44
CA PRO A 15 -1.61 15.53 -18.12
C PRO A 15 -2.37 14.68 -17.09
N VAL A 16 -3.64 15.00 -16.88
CA VAL A 16 -4.59 14.17 -16.13
C VAL A 16 -4.56 12.83 -16.86
N LEU A 17 -3.91 11.83 -16.25
CA LEU A 17 -4.04 10.44 -16.68
C LEU A 17 -5.53 10.15 -16.57
N GLY A 18 -6.23 10.25 -17.70
CA GLY A 18 -7.67 10.01 -17.80
C GLY A 18 -8.01 8.71 -17.09
N ASN A 19 -9.21 8.57 -16.56
CA ASN A 19 -9.68 7.45 -15.74
C ASN A 19 -9.26 6.09 -16.30
N ILE A 20 -8.00 5.70 -16.04
CA ILE A 20 -7.51 4.36 -16.31
C ILE A 20 -8.04 3.49 -15.18
N PHE A 21 -9.22 2.93 -15.39
CA PHE A 21 -9.73 1.88 -14.53
C PHE A 21 -8.77 0.70 -14.65
N PHE A 22 -8.01 0.42 -13.57
CA PHE A 22 -7.23 -0.81 -13.48
C PHE A 22 -8.20 -1.99 -13.53
N MET A 23 -8.03 -2.87 -14.51
CA MET A 23 -8.82 -4.09 -14.63
C MET A 23 -8.00 -5.31 -14.18
N ALA A 24 -6.79 -5.50 -14.71
CA ALA A 24 -5.89 -6.56 -14.32
C ALA A 24 -4.45 -6.30 -14.78
N LEU A 25 -3.48 -6.91 -14.10
CA LEU A 25 -2.12 -7.09 -14.59
C LEU A 25 -2.11 -8.33 -15.49
N THR A 26 -2.07 -8.16 -16.82
CA THR A 26 -2.22 -9.26 -17.78
C THR A 26 -0.91 -9.95 -18.14
N ARG A 27 0.23 -9.28 -17.97
CA ARG A 27 1.57 -9.82 -18.22
C ARG A 27 2.56 -9.27 -17.21
N LEU A 28 3.50 -10.10 -16.78
CA LEU A 28 4.61 -9.73 -15.90
C LEU A 28 5.92 -10.31 -16.43
N LEU A 29 6.88 -9.43 -16.73
CA LEU A 29 8.26 -9.78 -17.02
C LEU A 29 9.13 -9.50 -15.80
N ILE A 30 9.92 -10.47 -15.39
CA ILE A 30 10.84 -10.37 -14.27
C ILE A 30 12.24 -10.70 -14.79
N LYS A 31 13.21 -9.84 -14.53
CA LYS A 31 14.62 -10.09 -14.83
C LYS A 31 15.50 -9.76 -13.63
N ASP A 32 16.35 -10.72 -13.27
CA ASP A 32 17.37 -10.60 -12.22
C ASP A 32 16.83 -10.17 -10.85
N PHE A 33 15.67 -10.73 -10.45
CA PHE A 33 14.99 -10.41 -9.20
C PHE A 33 15.03 -11.60 -8.23
N ARG A 34 15.65 -11.46 -7.08
CA ARG A 34 15.84 -12.52 -6.09
C ARG A 34 16.52 -13.75 -6.71
N ASN A 35 15.86 -14.91 -6.65
CA ASN A 35 16.30 -16.16 -7.29
C ASN A 35 15.77 -16.33 -8.72
N ILE A 36 14.99 -15.37 -9.23
CA ILE A 36 14.44 -15.42 -10.59
C ILE A 36 15.43 -14.73 -11.55
N GLU A 37 15.94 -15.49 -12.50
CA GLU A 37 16.79 -14.97 -13.57
C GLU A 37 15.98 -14.27 -14.63
N ASN A 38 15.00 -14.97 -15.18
CA ASN A 38 14.10 -14.45 -16.20
C ASN A 38 12.74 -15.18 -16.10
N ALA A 39 11.64 -14.45 -16.16
CA ALA A 39 10.30 -15.00 -16.27
C ALA A 39 9.42 -14.07 -17.09
N ASP A 40 8.55 -14.68 -17.90
CA ASP A 40 7.52 -14.00 -18.69
C ASP A 40 6.18 -14.69 -18.44
N LEU A 41 5.30 -14.05 -17.70
CA LEU A 41 4.08 -14.64 -17.19
C LEU A 41 2.87 -13.97 -17.81
N ALA A 42 2.05 -14.75 -18.54
CA ALA A 42 0.71 -14.34 -18.93
C ALA A 42 -0.26 -14.66 -17.79
N LEU A 43 -0.81 -13.64 -17.17
CA LEU A 43 -1.59 -13.72 -15.93
C LEU A 43 -3.09 -13.79 -16.21
N ALA A 44 -3.84 -14.43 -15.31
CA ALA A 44 -5.30 -14.43 -15.34
C ALA A 44 -5.87 -13.15 -14.69
N PRO A 45 -7.01 -12.62 -15.15
CA PRO A 45 -7.63 -11.46 -14.52
C PRO A 45 -8.25 -11.76 -13.14
N GLY A 46 -8.48 -13.04 -12.84
CA GLY A 46 -8.96 -13.54 -11.55
C GLY A 46 -7.83 -14.11 -10.69
N PHE A 47 -7.92 -15.38 -10.34
CA PHE A 47 -6.96 -16.04 -9.47
C PHE A 47 -5.71 -16.51 -10.23
N ASN A 48 -4.54 -16.28 -9.62
CA ASN A 48 -3.25 -16.76 -10.08
C ASN A 48 -2.58 -17.49 -8.89
N PHE A 49 -2.38 -18.80 -9.03
CA PHE A 49 -1.80 -19.63 -7.99
C PHE A 49 -0.33 -19.92 -8.29
N LEU A 50 0.52 -19.66 -7.32
CA LEU A 50 1.96 -19.93 -7.37
C LEU A 50 2.24 -21.13 -6.46
N VAL A 51 2.44 -22.30 -7.05
CA VAL A 51 2.58 -23.57 -6.31
C VAL A 51 4.02 -24.08 -6.42
N GLY A 52 4.55 -24.64 -5.32
CA GLY A 52 5.89 -25.21 -5.28
C GLY A 52 6.45 -25.32 -3.87
N ALA A 53 7.57 -26.01 -3.72
CA ALA A 53 8.23 -26.23 -2.43
C ALA A 53 8.67 -24.93 -1.75
N ASN A 54 8.95 -24.99 -0.44
CA ASN A 54 9.52 -23.84 0.28
C ASN A 54 10.87 -23.45 -0.33
N GLY A 55 11.09 -22.13 -0.48
CA GLY A 55 12.31 -21.60 -1.12
C GLY A 55 12.32 -21.65 -2.65
N SER A 56 11.30 -22.20 -3.31
CA SER A 56 11.26 -22.31 -4.78
C SER A 56 11.24 -20.97 -5.52
N GLY A 57 10.70 -19.90 -4.91
CA GLY A 57 10.60 -18.56 -5.52
C GLY A 57 9.18 -17.99 -5.60
N LYS A 58 8.17 -18.68 -5.06
CA LYS A 58 6.77 -18.17 -5.01
C LYS A 58 6.66 -16.77 -4.47
N THR A 59 7.18 -16.57 -3.26
CA THR A 59 7.24 -15.24 -2.60
C THR A 59 8.04 -14.24 -3.44
N SER A 60 9.06 -14.68 -4.20
CA SER A 60 9.82 -13.78 -5.09
C SER A 60 8.95 -13.22 -6.22
N VAL A 61 8.01 -14.01 -6.76
CA VAL A 61 7.06 -13.53 -7.77
C VAL A 61 6.10 -12.51 -7.15
N LEU A 62 5.49 -12.81 -5.98
CA LEU A 62 4.64 -11.86 -5.27
C LEU A 62 5.39 -10.57 -4.94
N GLU A 63 6.65 -10.70 -4.50
CA GLU A 63 7.49 -9.55 -4.18
C GLU A 63 7.85 -8.73 -5.43
N ALA A 64 8.02 -9.36 -6.60
CA ALA A 64 8.21 -8.66 -7.87
C ALA A 64 6.98 -7.84 -8.25
N ILE A 65 5.76 -8.42 -8.16
CA ILE A 65 4.50 -7.69 -8.41
C ILE A 65 4.38 -6.50 -7.45
N TYR A 66 4.58 -6.74 -6.15
CA TYR A 66 4.53 -5.68 -5.14
C TYR A 66 5.56 -4.58 -5.42
N THR A 67 6.79 -4.97 -5.79
CA THR A 67 7.89 -4.04 -6.09
C THR A 67 7.58 -3.20 -7.33
N LEU A 68 6.95 -3.79 -8.36
CA LEU A 68 6.51 -3.06 -9.55
C LEU A 68 5.57 -1.91 -9.17
N GLY A 69 4.57 -2.13 -8.30
CA GLY A 69 3.63 -1.08 -7.90
C GLY A 69 4.16 -0.12 -6.82
N HIS A 70 5.07 -0.55 -5.94
CA HIS A 70 5.48 0.23 -4.77
C HIS A 70 6.93 0.75 -4.83
N GLY A 71 7.73 0.34 -5.84
CA GLY A 71 9.15 0.68 -5.98
C GLY A 71 10.05 0.11 -4.89
N ARG A 72 9.52 -0.73 -4.02
CA ARG A 72 10.24 -1.38 -2.91
C ARG A 72 9.67 -2.76 -2.63
N ALA A 73 10.53 -3.67 -2.22
CA ALA A 73 10.13 -5.00 -1.79
C ALA A 73 9.48 -4.96 -0.38
N PHE A 74 8.62 -5.94 -0.07
CA PHE A 74 7.99 -5.98 1.24
C PHE A 74 8.85 -6.69 2.30
N ARG A 75 9.74 -7.61 1.90
CA ARG A 75 10.65 -8.33 2.82
C ARG A 75 11.96 -7.61 3.08
N SER A 76 12.36 -6.65 2.21
CA SER A 76 13.62 -5.91 2.36
C SER A 76 13.53 -4.50 1.79
N LEU A 77 13.98 -3.53 2.57
CA LEU A 77 14.10 -2.14 2.12
C LEU A 77 15.39 -1.88 1.31
N GLN A 78 16.37 -2.78 1.39
CA GLN A 78 17.65 -2.63 0.70
C GLN A 78 17.56 -3.19 -0.73
N ALA A 79 17.74 -2.34 -1.74
CA ALA A 79 17.68 -2.73 -3.14
C ALA A 79 18.65 -3.88 -3.49
N GLY A 80 19.87 -3.84 -2.96
CA GLY A 80 20.86 -4.88 -3.22
C GLY A 80 20.47 -6.29 -2.77
N ARG A 81 19.53 -6.42 -1.82
CA ARG A 81 19.05 -7.73 -1.34
C ARG A 81 17.98 -8.36 -2.23
N VAL A 82 17.39 -7.59 -3.13
CA VAL A 82 16.36 -8.08 -4.07
C VAL A 82 16.88 -8.25 -5.48
N ILE A 83 18.07 -7.71 -5.78
CA ILE A 83 18.77 -7.94 -7.04
C ILE A 83 19.45 -9.32 -6.96
N ARG A 84 19.34 -10.11 -8.04
CA ARG A 84 19.98 -11.41 -8.16
C ARG A 84 21.47 -11.30 -7.91
N HIS A 85 22.08 -12.35 -7.34
CA HIS A 85 23.51 -12.39 -7.09
C HIS A 85 24.29 -12.10 -8.39
N ASP A 86 25.39 -11.35 -8.27
CA ASP A 86 26.25 -10.92 -9.38
C ASP A 86 25.62 -10.02 -10.45
N GLN A 87 24.37 -9.58 -10.25
CA GLN A 87 23.73 -8.61 -11.15
C GLN A 87 23.76 -7.19 -10.57
N ASN A 88 23.75 -6.18 -11.45
CA ASN A 88 23.80 -4.77 -11.06
C ASN A 88 22.43 -4.14 -10.82
N ALA A 89 21.39 -4.68 -11.44
CA ALA A 89 20.03 -4.17 -11.38
C ALA A 89 19.03 -5.29 -11.64
N PHE A 90 17.79 -5.09 -11.19
CA PHE A 90 16.65 -5.87 -11.65
C PHE A 90 15.79 -5.04 -12.60
N ILE A 91 15.02 -5.73 -13.45
CA ILE A 91 14.02 -5.13 -14.34
C ILE A 91 12.69 -5.85 -14.11
N LEU A 92 11.65 -5.06 -13.85
CA LEU A 92 10.27 -5.52 -13.80
C LEU A 92 9.47 -4.76 -14.86
N HIS A 93 8.67 -5.49 -15.63
CA HIS A 93 7.78 -4.89 -16.61
C HIS A 93 6.41 -5.55 -16.51
N GLY A 94 5.35 -4.75 -16.53
CA GLY A 94 3.97 -5.21 -16.50
C GLY A 94 3.15 -4.64 -17.65
N ARG A 95 2.13 -5.38 -18.08
CA ARG A 95 1.04 -4.87 -18.92
C ARG A 95 -0.22 -4.83 -18.08
N ILE A 96 -0.82 -3.67 -17.99
CA ILE A 96 -2.05 -3.42 -17.24
C ILE A 96 -3.17 -3.26 -18.27
N GLU A 97 -4.21 -4.07 -18.14
CA GLU A 97 -5.44 -3.91 -18.89
C GLU A 97 -6.16 -2.64 -18.39
N GLY A 98 -6.50 -1.74 -19.28
CA GLY A 98 -7.29 -0.54 -19.00
C GLY A 98 -8.61 -0.55 -19.74
N ALA A 99 -9.57 0.27 -19.31
CA ALA A 99 -10.89 0.33 -19.92
C ALA A 99 -10.85 0.73 -21.41
N GLU A 100 -9.92 1.59 -21.81
CA GLU A 100 -9.78 2.07 -23.18
C GLU A 100 -8.59 1.43 -23.92
N ARG A 101 -7.51 1.17 -23.20
CA ARG A 101 -6.27 0.60 -23.77
C ARG A 101 -5.38 0.00 -22.67
N ASP A 102 -4.60 -0.97 -23.08
CA ASP A 102 -3.53 -1.52 -22.24
C ASP A 102 -2.41 -0.51 -22.02
N VAL A 103 -1.89 -0.49 -20.81
CA VAL A 103 -0.76 0.37 -20.43
C VAL A 103 0.44 -0.48 -20.02
N SER A 104 1.57 -0.22 -20.67
CA SER A 104 2.84 -0.83 -20.24
C SER A 104 3.46 -0.02 -19.10
N VAL A 105 3.92 -0.72 -18.06
CA VAL A 105 4.61 -0.13 -16.92
C VAL A 105 5.93 -0.85 -16.68
N GLY A 106 6.97 -0.12 -16.28
CA GLY A 106 8.28 -0.69 -16.03
C GLY A 106 8.99 -0.05 -14.85
N LEU A 107 9.75 -0.86 -14.12
CA LEU A 107 10.61 -0.43 -13.03
C LEU A 107 11.97 -1.12 -13.16
N THR A 108 13.02 -0.32 -13.25
CA THR A 108 14.41 -0.78 -13.12
C THR A 108 15.01 -0.18 -11.87
N LYS A 109 15.72 -0.97 -11.07
CA LYS A 109 16.40 -0.49 -9.88
C LYS A 109 17.78 -1.10 -9.74
N ASN A 110 18.80 -0.26 -9.47
CA ASN A 110 20.17 -0.66 -9.28
C ASN A 110 20.53 -0.89 -7.80
N ARG A 111 21.75 -1.39 -7.53
CA ARG A 111 22.25 -1.64 -6.16
C ARG A 111 22.40 -0.37 -5.33
N ALA A 112 22.64 0.79 -5.96
CA ALA A 112 22.71 2.07 -5.28
C ALA A 112 21.32 2.56 -4.82
N GLY A 113 20.24 1.95 -5.34
CA GLY A 113 18.86 2.31 -5.01
C GLY A 113 18.22 3.27 -6.01
N ASP A 114 18.94 3.68 -7.07
CA ASP A 114 18.38 4.50 -8.13
C ASP A 114 17.30 3.73 -8.88
N SER A 115 16.19 4.39 -9.13
CA SER A 115 15.04 3.79 -9.80
C SER A 115 14.72 4.54 -11.08
N LYS A 116 14.44 3.80 -12.16
CA LYS A 116 13.87 4.33 -13.40
C LYS A 116 12.47 3.75 -13.56
N VAL A 117 11.50 4.63 -13.73
CA VAL A 117 10.09 4.28 -13.94
C VAL A 117 9.69 4.67 -15.34
N ARG A 118 9.04 3.74 -16.05
CA ARG A 118 8.49 3.93 -17.40
C ARG A 118 7.00 3.63 -17.39
N ILE A 119 6.20 4.52 -17.96
CA ILE A 119 4.75 4.34 -18.10
C ILE A 119 4.37 4.69 -19.55
N ALA A 120 3.62 3.81 -20.21
CA ALA A 120 3.20 3.95 -21.61
C ALA A 120 4.35 4.29 -22.58
N GLY A 121 5.54 3.72 -22.34
CA GLY A 121 6.75 3.95 -23.14
C GLY A 121 7.55 5.21 -22.79
N SER A 122 7.04 6.10 -21.92
CA SER A 122 7.71 7.33 -21.48
C SER A 122 8.49 7.13 -20.18
N ASP A 123 9.69 7.71 -20.12
CA ASP A 123 10.55 7.72 -18.92
C ASP A 123 10.27 8.95 -18.03
N GLY A 124 10.83 8.96 -16.82
CA GLY A 124 10.81 10.10 -15.91
C GLY A 124 9.63 10.13 -14.94
N HIS A 125 8.80 9.11 -14.94
CA HIS A 125 7.70 8.96 -13.99
C HIS A 125 8.18 8.66 -12.57
N LYS A 126 7.32 8.94 -11.59
CA LYS A 126 7.58 8.65 -10.17
C LYS A 126 6.96 7.30 -9.78
N VAL A 127 7.58 6.64 -8.81
CA VAL A 127 7.02 5.39 -8.22
C VAL A 127 5.60 5.59 -7.68
N ALA A 128 5.27 6.78 -7.19
CA ALA A 128 3.92 7.09 -6.71
C ALA A 128 2.86 6.97 -7.82
N GLU A 129 3.21 7.23 -9.08
CA GLU A 129 2.31 7.08 -10.23
C GLU A 129 2.02 5.59 -10.49
N LEU A 130 3.05 4.72 -10.41
CA LEU A 130 2.85 3.27 -10.46
C LEU A 130 1.95 2.78 -9.31
N ALA A 131 2.19 3.27 -8.09
CA ALA A 131 1.37 2.91 -6.94
C ALA A 131 -0.09 3.35 -7.10
N GLN A 132 -0.34 4.50 -7.72
CA GLN A 132 -1.70 4.91 -8.04
C GLN A 132 -2.34 4.02 -9.10
N MET A 133 -1.60 3.59 -10.12
CA MET A 133 -2.11 2.72 -11.19
C MET A 133 -2.38 1.29 -10.74
N LEU A 134 -1.64 0.79 -9.75
CA LEU A 134 -1.70 -0.58 -9.25
C LEU A 134 -2.02 -0.59 -7.75
N PRO A 135 -3.26 -0.30 -7.33
CA PRO A 135 -3.65 -0.42 -5.94
C PRO A 135 -3.54 -1.89 -5.50
N MET A 136 -2.75 -2.15 -4.45
CA MET A 136 -2.46 -3.50 -3.99
C MET A 136 -2.71 -3.65 -2.51
N GLN A 137 -3.26 -4.79 -2.12
CA GLN A 137 -3.33 -5.25 -0.74
C GLN A 137 -2.46 -6.48 -0.57
N LEU A 138 -1.57 -6.41 0.42
CA LEU A 138 -0.65 -7.50 0.75
C LEU A 138 -1.09 -8.18 2.04
N ILE A 139 -1.27 -9.49 1.97
CA ILE A 139 -1.63 -10.37 3.09
C ILE A 139 -0.48 -11.38 3.23
N THR A 140 0.31 -11.27 4.31
CA THR A 140 1.43 -12.16 4.62
C THR A 140 1.36 -12.61 6.06
N PRO A 141 2.05 -13.71 6.44
CA PRO A 141 2.15 -14.13 7.83
C PRO A 141 2.71 -13.04 8.75
N GLU A 142 3.64 -12.21 8.27
CA GLU A 142 4.20 -11.09 9.03
C GLU A 142 3.30 -9.82 9.04
N GLY A 143 2.20 -9.84 8.31
CA GLY A 143 1.24 -8.72 8.20
C GLY A 143 0.60 -8.27 9.51
N PHE A 144 0.77 -9.03 10.58
CA PHE A 144 0.33 -8.68 11.95
C PHE A 144 0.83 -7.35 12.47
N SER A 145 1.92 -6.83 11.92
CA SER A 145 2.44 -5.52 12.30
C SER A 145 1.40 -4.41 12.18
N LEU A 146 0.35 -4.59 11.36
CA LEU A 146 -0.80 -3.67 11.32
C LEU A 146 -1.48 -3.57 12.69
N LEU A 147 -1.62 -4.68 13.40
CA LEU A 147 -2.36 -4.76 14.67
C LEU A 147 -1.43 -4.60 15.88
N ASN A 148 -0.31 -5.31 15.93
CA ASN A 148 0.60 -5.36 17.07
C ASN A 148 1.90 -4.54 16.90
N GLY A 149 2.18 -4.01 15.70
CA GLY A 149 3.41 -3.25 15.39
C GLY A 149 3.34 -1.76 15.77
N GLY A 150 2.25 -1.34 16.38
CA GLY A 150 2.07 0.01 16.89
C GLY A 150 1.56 1.04 15.86
N PRO A 151 1.43 2.32 16.27
CA PRO A 151 0.75 3.38 15.50
C PRO A 151 1.30 3.62 14.08
N LYS A 152 2.58 3.35 13.86
CA LYS A 152 3.22 3.52 12.54
C LYS A 152 2.53 2.69 11.45
N TYR A 153 2.20 1.45 11.76
CA TYR A 153 1.58 0.53 10.80
C TYR A 153 0.09 0.84 10.61
N ARG A 154 -0.60 1.22 11.68
CA ARG A 154 -2.00 1.64 11.62
C ARG A 154 -2.15 2.96 10.83
N ARG A 155 -1.21 3.92 11.00
CA ARG A 155 -1.15 5.10 10.10
C ARG A 155 -0.95 4.72 8.65
N ALA A 156 -0.03 3.78 8.36
CA ALA A 156 0.22 3.34 6.99
C ALA A 156 -1.02 2.72 6.33
N TYR A 157 -1.87 2.05 7.13
CA TYR A 157 -3.16 1.54 6.68
C TYR A 157 -4.09 2.69 6.25
N ILE A 158 -4.30 3.71 7.09
CA ILE A 158 -5.12 4.88 6.76
C ILE A 158 -4.50 5.69 5.61
N ASP A 159 -3.17 5.88 5.62
CA ASP A 159 -2.45 6.62 4.56
C ASP A 159 -2.60 5.96 3.18
N TRP A 160 -2.66 4.62 3.12
CA TRP A 160 -2.92 3.91 1.88
C TRP A 160 -4.32 4.28 1.32
N GLY A 161 -5.32 4.28 2.18
CA GLY A 161 -6.67 4.66 1.77
C GLY A 161 -6.77 6.12 1.32
N CYS A 162 -6.21 7.04 2.10
CA CYS A 162 -6.16 8.45 1.70
C CYS A 162 -5.39 8.66 0.38
N PHE A 163 -4.28 7.94 0.18
CA PHE A 163 -3.49 8.04 -1.05
C PHE A 163 -4.28 7.66 -2.30
N HIS A 164 -5.17 6.67 -2.21
CA HIS A 164 -5.96 6.22 -3.35
C HIS A 164 -7.27 7.01 -3.56
N ASN A 165 -7.75 7.74 -2.54
CA ASN A 165 -9.00 8.49 -2.62
C ASN A 165 -8.80 10.01 -2.76
N GLU A 166 -7.64 10.56 -2.31
CA GLU A 166 -7.38 12.00 -2.29
C GLU A 166 -6.20 12.35 -3.19
N SER A 167 -6.45 13.04 -4.31
CA SER A 167 -5.42 13.36 -5.31
C SER A 167 -4.24 14.20 -4.78
N GLY A 168 -4.51 15.05 -3.77
CA GLY A 168 -3.49 15.89 -3.12
C GLY A 168 -2.71 15.23 -1.98
N PHE A 169 -3.15 14.06 -1.50
CA PHE A 169 -2.63 13.45 -0.29
C PHE A 169 -1.13 13.19 -0.34
N PHE A 170 -0.64 12.57 -1.40
CA PHE A 170 0.77 12.22 -1.52
C PHE A 170 1.70 13.44 -1.47
N ASN A 171 1.31 14.52 -2.14
CA ASN A 171 2.10 15.77 -2.17
C ASN A 171 2.13 16.41 -0.77
N ALA A 172 0.99 16.52 -0.11
CA ALA A 172 0.89 17.07 1.24
C ALA A 172 1.68 16.21 2.25
N TRP A 173 1.53 14.89 2.18
CA TRP A 173 2.25 13.93 3.04
C TRP A 173 3.78 13.99 2.83
N SER A 174 4.23 14.06 1.59
CA SER A 174 5.66 14.16 1.25
C SER A 174 6.27 15.48 1.74
N ASN A 175 5.57 16.60 1.51
CA ASN A 175 5.99 17.92 1.97
C ASN A 175 6.01 18.00 3.51
N LEU A 176 4.99 17.49 4.18
CA LEU A 176 4.95 17.43 5.64
C LEU A 176 6.16 16.65 6.20
N ARG A 177 6.48 15.50 5.63
CA ARG A 177 7.65 14.71 6.05
C ARG A 177 8.96 15.46 5.85
N ARG A 178 9.11 16.16 4.73
CA ARG A 178 10.28 17.01 4.46
C ARG A 178 10.40 18.13 5.48
N LEU A 179 9.32 18.88 5.74
CA LEU A 179 9.29 19.98 6.70
C LEU A 179 9.55 19.50 8.13
N LEU A 180 8.94 18.38 8.56
CA LEU A 180 9.23 17.78 9.87
C LEU A 180 10.70 17.41 10.03
N LYS A 181 11.32 16.84 8.98
CA LYS A 181 12.76 16.53 9.01
C LYS A 181 13.61 17.80 9.14
N GLN A 182 13.27 18.86 8.41
CA GLN A 182 13.96 20.15 8.46
C GLN A 182 13.77 20.81 9.83
N ARG A 183 12.52 20.89 10.32
CA ARG A 183 12.21 21.41 11.67
C ARG A 183 13.00 20.68 12.75
N ASN A 184 12.99 19.34 12.75
CA ASN A 184 13.74 18.54 13.72
C ASN A 184 15.26 18.74 13.63
N ALA A 185 15.80 19.02 12.46
CA ALA A 185 17.21 19.39 12.31
C ALA A 185 17.48 20.80 12.88
N ALA A 186 16.59 21.75 12.63
CA ALA A 186 16.70 23.13 13.14
C ALA A 186 16.58 23.16 14.68
N LEU A 187 15.69 22.38 15.30
CA LEU A 187 15.53 22.31 16.77
C LEU A 187 16.84 22.03 17.55
N ARG A 188 17.82 21.41 16.91
CA ARG A 188 19.13 21.11 17.50
C ARG A 188 20.07 22.32 17.54
N GLN A 189 19.78 23.38 16.76
CA GLN A 189 20.68 24.53 16.54
C GLN A 189 20.08 25.85 16.98
N VAL A 190 18.75 25.94 17.08
CA VAL A 190 18.03 27.17 17.40
C VAL A 190 17.86 27.33 18.92
N SER A 191 17.86 28.60 19.38
CA SER A 191 17.62 28.96 20.79
C SER A 191 16.32 29.72 21.02
N ARG A 192 15.68 30.23 19.96
CA ARG A 192 14.47 31.06 20.04
C ARG A 192 13.45 30.60 18.99
N TYR A 193 12.17 30.64 19.34
CA TYR A 193 11.08 30.26 18.45
C TYR A 193 11.07 30.99 17.11
N GLN A 194 11.39 32.29 17.09
CA GLN A 194 11.41 33.08 15.87
C GLN A 194 12.32 32.50 14.78
N GLN A 195 13.35 31.75 15.16
CA GLN A 195 14.29 31.13 14.21
C GLN A 195 13.69 29.90 13.51
N ILE A 196 12.62 29.31 14.07
CA ILE A 196 11.98 28.11 13.52
C ILE A 196 10.55 28.39 12.98
N ARG A 197 9.98 29.54 13.32
CA ARG A 197 8.61 29.91 13.00
C ARG A 197 8.22 29.72 11.53
N ALA A 198 9.15 29.99 10.60
CA ALA A 198 8.89 29.85 9.17
C ALA A 198 8.52 28.40 8.78
N TRP A 199 9.18 27.39 9.39
CA TRP A 199 8.82 25.99 9.17
C TRP A 199 7.46 25.66 9.76
N ASP A 200 7.10 26.22 10.90
CA ASP A 200 5.83 25.96 11.58
C ASP A 200 4.65 26.54 10.80
N LEU A 201 4.80 27.71 10.20
CA LEU A 201 3.80 28.33 9.32
C LEU A 201 3.50 27.52 8.06
N GLU A 202 4.50 26.80 7.51
CA GLU A 202 4.29 25.90 6.37
C GLU A 202 3.79 24.52 6.83
N LEU A 203 4.24 24.05 7.97
CA LEU A 203 3.94 22.72 8.50
C LEU A 203 2.48 22.60 8.98
N ALA A 204 1.98 23.62 9.68
CA ALA A 204 0.68 23.59 10.32
C ALA A 204 -0.49 23.35 9.35
N PRO A 205 -0.63 24.09 8.24
CA PRO A 205 -1.73 23.87 7.30
C PRO A 205 -1.67 22.47 6.65
N LEU A 206 -0.48 21.94 6.37
CA LEU A 206 -0.32 20.57 5.85
C LEU A 206 -0.72 19.51 6.90
N ALA A 207 -0.37 19.73 8.16
CA ALA A 207 -0.74 18.85 9.26
C ALA A 207 -2.26 18.78 9.47
N GLU A 208 -2.93 19.94 9.47
CA GLU A 208 -4.37 20.04 9.55
C GLU A 208 -5.06 19.37 8.35
N GLN A 209 -4.56 19.61 7.14
CA GLN A 209 -5.09 19.01 5.92
C GLN A 209 -5.00 17.48 5.94
N LEU A 210 -3.83 16.93 6.28
CA LEU A 210 -3.65 15.47 6.38
C LEU A 210 -4.52 14.87 7.47
N SER A 211 -4.68 15.55 8.61
CA SER A 211 -5.53 15.11 9.69
C SER A 211 -7.00 15.06 9.27
N ARG A 212 -7.48 16.08 8.54
CA ARG A 212 -8.85 16.08 7.99
C ARG A 212 -9.09 14.92 7.03
N TRP A 213 -8.20 14.67 6.08
CA TRP A 213 -8.32 13.55 5.14
C TRP A 213 -8.32 12.19 5.84
N ARG A 214 -7.42 11.99 6.81
CA ARG A 214 -7.38 10.76 7.60
C ARG A 214 -8.64 10.54 8.42
N ALA A 215 -9.17 11.59 9.05
CA ALA A 215 -10.41 11.52 9.82
C ALA A 215 -11.60 11.18 8.92
N ALA A 216 -11.76 11.91 7.82
CA ALA A 216 -12.83 11.67 6.84
C ALA A 216 -12.76 10.26 6.25
N TYR A 217 -11.56 9.79 5.86
CA TYR A 217 -11.38 8.43 5.36
C TYR A 217 -11.72 7.38 6.43
N SER A 218 -11.27 7.58 7.68
CA SER A 218 -11.53 6.64 8.79
C SER A 218 -13.02 6.53 9.08
N GLU A 219 -13.76 7.64 9.01
CA GLU A 219 -15.22 7.67 9.19
C GLU A 219 -15.93 6.99 8.01
N ALA A 220 -15.53 7.31 6.78
CA ALA A 220 -16.15 6.78 5.57
C ALA A 220 -16.00 5.26 5.42
N ILE A 221 -14.84 4.68 5.83
CA ILE A 221 -14.60 3.24 5.72
C ILE A 221 -15.12 2.43 6.92
N ALA A 222 -15.54 3.07 8.01
CA ALA A 222 -15.88 2.38 9.26
C ALA A 222 -17.00 1.33 9.07
N ALA A 223 -18.03 1.65 8.29
CA ALA A 223 -19.12 0.71 7.99
C ALA A 223 -18.64 -0.52 7.22
N ASP A 224 -17.78 -0.34 6.20
CA ASP A 224 -17.22 -1.45 5.40
C ASP A 224 -16.34 -2.37 6.25
N ILE A 225 -15.53 -1.76 7.14
CA ILE A 225 -14.70 -2.55 8.06
C ILE A 225 -15.61 -3.35 9.00
N SER A 226 -16.63 -2.73 9.59
CA SER A 226 -17.54 -3.39 10.50
C SER A 226 -18.29 -4.55 9.83
N ASP A 227 -18.82 -4.33 8.63
CA ASP A 227 -19.51 -5.37 7.85
C ASP A 227 -18.57 -6.53 7.52
N THR A 228 -17.39 -6.23 6.98
CA THR A 228 -16.39 -7.26 6.64
C THR A 228 -15.94 -8.03 7.89
N CYS A 229 -15.69 -7.33 9.00
CA CYS A 229 -15.28 -7.96 10.25
C CYS A 229 -16.37 -8.85 10.86
N ALA A 230 -17.65 -8.49 10.75
CA ALA A 230 -18.75 -9.32 11.23
C ALA A 230 -18.81 -10.71 10.55
N HIS A 231 -18.30 -10.83 9.32
CA HIS A 231 -18.19 -12.13 8.64
C HIS A 231 -17.03 -13.00 9.19
N PHE A 232 -15.92 -12.39 9.60
CA PHE A 232 -14.73 -13.09 10.06
C PHE A 232 -14.67 -13.31 11.57
N LEU A 233 -15.27 -12.41 12.34
CA LEU A 233 -15.20 -12.33 13.80
C LEU A 233 -16.56 -11.90 14.37
N PRO A 234 -17.64 -12.66 14.11
CA PRO A 234 -19.00 -12.30 14.52
C PRO A 234 -19.18 -12.24 16.05
N GLU A 235 -18.27 -12.87 16.80
CA GLU A 235 -18.30 -12.90 18.27
C GLU A 235 -17.80 -11.61 18.95
N PHE A 236 -17.21 -10.65 18.20
CA PHE A 236 -16.65 -9.42 18.79
C PHE A 236 -17.32 -8.15 18.29
N ALA A 237 -17.63 -7.25 19.22
CA ALA A 237 -18.02 -5.89 18.89
C ALA A 237 -16.77 -5.01 18.64
N LEU A 238 -16.42 -4.87 17.36
CA LEU A 238 -15.23 -4.10 16.95
C LEU A 238 -15.55 -2.60 16.86
N ASN A 239 -14.66 -1.79 17.42
CA ASN A 239 -14.74 -0.34 17.40
C ASN A 239 -13.45 0.26 16.83
N PHE A 240 -13.62 1.27 15.97
CA PHE A 240 -12.53 1.93 15.24
C PHE A 240 -12.54 3.42 15.55
N SER A 241 -11.39 3.98 15.91
CA SER A 241 -11.27 5.41 16.22
C SER A 241 -9.97 6.01 15.70
N PHE A 242 -10.07 7.16 15.03
CA PHE A 242 -8.92 7.91 14.58
C PHE A 242 -8.53 8.97 15.61
N GLN A 243 -7.23 9.04 15.91
CA GLN A 243 -6.62 10.06 16.76
C GLN A 243 -5.59 10.84 15.96
N ARG A 244 -5.74 12.14 15.86
CA ARG A 244 -4.90 12.96 14.97
C ARG A 244 -3.47 13.22 15.46
N GLY A 245 -3.16 12.90 16.73
CA GLY A 245 -1.81 13.02 17.31
C GLY A 245 -1.55 14.32 18.06
N TRP A 246 -2.59 15.16 18.23
CA TRP A 246 -2.65 16.30 19.14
C TRP A 246 -4.11 16.58 19.51
N ASP A 247 -4.32 17.47 20.47
CA ASP A 247 -5.66 17.83 20.92
C ASP A 247 -6.48 18.45 19.78
N LYS A 248 -7.73 18.00 19.61
CA LYS A 248 -8.58 18.40 18.48
C LYS A 248 -9.06 19.86 18.56
N GLU A 249 -9.13 20.43 19.76
CA GLU A 249 -9.57 21.82 19.98
C GLU A 249 -8.42 22.82 19.87
N THR A 250 -7.17 22.33 19.72
CA THR A 250 -5.98 23.17 19.66
C THR A 250 -5.56 23.39 18.21
N ASP A 251 -5.38 24.66 17.79
CA ASP A 251 -4.71 25.02 16.53
C ASP A 251 -3.28 24.48 16.53
N TYR A 252 -2.87 23.88 15.42
CA TYR A 252 -1.58 23.19 15.38
C TYR A 252 -0.39 24.18 15.33
N ALA A 253 -0.55 25.37 14.73
CA ALA A 253 0.52 26.40 14.74
C ALA A 253 0.73 26.93 16.16
N GLU A 254 -0.33 27.24 16.89
CA GLU A 254 -0.26 27.64 18.30
C GLU A 254 0.36 26.55 19.18
N LEU A 255 0.02 25.29 18.91
CA LEU A 255 0.62 24.17 19.64
C LEU A 255 2.13 24.06 19.42
N LEU A 256 2.59 24.21 18.18
CA LEU A 256 4.02 24.17 17.85
C LEU A 256 4.81 25.28 18.55
N GLU A 257 4.27 26.50 18.60
CA GLU A 257 4.86 27.62 19.34
C GLU A 257 4.91 27.33 20.84
N ARG A 258 3.78 26.94 21.42
CA ARG A 258 3.67 26.63 22.86
C ARG A 258 4.60 25.49 23.30
N GLN A 259 4.81 24.50 22.43
CA GLN A 259 5.65 23.33 22.72
C GLN A 259 7.12 23.49 22.29
N PHE A 260 7.53 24.65 21.80
CA PHE A 260 8.86 24.88 21.25
C PHE A 260 10.00 24.43 22.20
N GLU A 261 9.96 24.88 23.46
CA GLU A 261 11.02 24.54 24.45
C GLU A 261 11.06 23.03 24.72
N ARG A 262 9.91 22.37 24.78
CA ARG A 262 9.82 20.92 24.93
C ARG A 262 10.40 20.20 23.70
N ASP A 263 10.00 20.61 22.50
CA ASP A 263 10.48 20.01 21.25
C ASP A 263 11.98 20.21 21.08
N ARG A 264 12.50 21.39 21.47
CA ARG A 264 13.92 21.71 21.47
C ARG A 264 14.70 20.80 22.43
N ALA A 265 14.22 20.61 23.64
CA ALA A 265 14.84 19.72 24.62
C ALA A 265 14.85 18.27 24.14
N LEU A 266 13.77 17.82 23.46
CA LEU A 266 13.65 16.48 22.87
C LEU A 266 14.40 16.33 21.54
N THR A 267 14.77 17.44 20.87
CA THR A 267 15.36 17.48 19.52
C THR A 267 14.46 16.94 18.41
N TYR A 268 13.17 16.84 18.67
CA TYR A 268 12.15 16.42 17.67
C TYR A 268 10.76 16.97 18.05
N THR A 269 9.89 17.07 17.05
CA THR A 269 8.49 17.49 17.21
C THR A 269 7.69 16.39 17.93
N ALA A 270 7.19 16.69 19.13
CA ALA A 270 6.54 15.71 20.01
C ALA A 270 5.09 15.41 19.64
N SER A 271 4.37 16.36 19.07
CA SER A 271 2.95 16.28 18.71
C SER A 271 2.74 16.50 17.22
N GLY A 272 1.69 15.94 16.62
CA GLY A 272 1.34 16.19 15.24
C GLY A 272 0.93 14.93 14.46
N PRO A 273 0.70 15.04 13.14
CA PRO A 273 0.14 13.96 12.31
C PRO A 273 1.03 12.72 12.22
N HIS A 274 2.31 12.84 12.52
CA HIS A 274 3.26 11.70 12.65
C HIS A 274 3.06 10.91 13.96
N LYS A 275 2.28 11.41 14.90
CA LYS A 275 1.85 10.75 16.14
C LYS A 275 0.40 10.28 16.10
N ALA A 276 -0.31 10.52 14.98
CA ALA A 276 -1.67 10.03 14.78
C ALA A 276 -1.76 8.52 14.94
N ASP A 277 -2.93 8.03 15.31
CA ASP A 277 -3.20 6.60 15.45
C ASP A 277 -4.61 6.25 14.98
N PHE A 278 -4.78 5.03 14.49
CA PHE A 278 -6.06 4.41 14.19
C PHE A 278 -6.23 3.23 15.14
N ARG A 279 -6.97 3.46 16.21
CA ARG A 279 -7.16 2.46 17.26
C ARG A 279 -8.27 1.49 16.91
N ILE A 280 -8.00 0.22 17.15
CA ILE A 280 -8.95 -0.87 16.95
C ILE A 280 -9.15 -1.55 18.30
N ARG A 281 -10.41 -1.66 18.73
CA ARG A 281 -10.79 -2.28 19.98
C ARG A 281 -11.86 -3.34 19.75
N ALA A 282 -11.80 -4.41 20.51
CA ALA A 282 -12.84 -5.43 20.59
C ALA A 282 -13.38 -5.40 22.03
N ASP A 283 -14.68 -5.25 22.18
CA ASP A 283 -15.37 -5.15 23.49
C ASP A 283 -14.70 -4.13 24.44
N GLY A 284 -14.24 -3.00 23.87
CA GLY A 284 -13.58 -1.93 24.61
C GLY A 284 -12.08 -2.15 24.90
N THR A 285 -11.53 -3.34 24.64
CA THR A 285 -10.13 -3.70 24.86
C THR A 285 -9.32 -3.59 23.55
N PRO A 286 -8.05 -3.15 23.54
CA PRO A 286 -7.20 -3.20 22.36
C PRO A 286 -7.16 -4.63 21.79
N VAL A 287 -7.30 -4.76 20.46
CA VAL A 287 -7.40 -6.08 19.82
C VAL A 287 -6.15 -6.94 20.02
N GLU A 288 -4.98 -6.31 20.15
CA GLU A 288 -3.71 -6.97 20.43
C GLU A 288 -3.65 -7.65 21.80
N ASP A 289 -4.47 -7.19 22.76
CA ASP A 289 -4.51 -7.72 24.12
C ASP A 289 -5.62 -8.79 24.31
N LEU A 290 -6.63 -8.78 23.44
CA LEU A 290 -7.82 -9.65 23.57
C LEU A 290 -7.83 -10.81 22.58
N LEU A 291 -7.48 -10.57 21.30
CA LEU A 291 -7.65 -11.55 20.25
C LEU A 291 -6.51 -12.57 20.20
N SER A 292 -6.84 -13.83 19.97
CA SER A 292 -5.85 -14.87 19.66
C SER A 292 -5.11 -14.56 18.35
N ARG A 293 -3.95 -15.19 18.13
CA ARG A 293 -3.18 -15.04 16.89
C ARG A 293 -4.01 -15.35 15.64
N GLY A 294 -4.84 -16.39 15.68
CA GLY A 294 -5.73 -16.75 14.57
C GLY A 294 -6.78 -15.68 14.30
N GLN A 295 -7.39 -15.10 15.34
CA GLN A 295 -8.37 -14.01 15.23
C GLN A 295 -7.73 -12.71 14.74
N LEU A 296 -6.51 -12.38 15.19
CA LEU A 296 -5.75 -11.26 14.64
C LEU A 296 -5.48 -11.41 13.14
N LYS A 297 -5.20 -12.63 12.66
CA LYS A 297 -5.07 -12.92 11.23
C LYS A 297 -6.34 -12.61 10.46
N LEU A 298 -7.45 -13.10 10.96
CA LEU A 298 -8.76 -12.83 10.34
C LEU A 298 -9.09 -11.35 10.33
N LEU A 299 -8.83 -10.64 11.43
CA LEU A 299 -9.01 -9.20 11.50
C LEU A 299 -8.14 -8.46 10.46
N MET A 300 -6.89 -8.87 10.31
CA MET A 300 -6.01 -8.29 9.29
C MET A 300 -6.56 -8.53 7.88
N CYS A 301 -7.05 -9.74 7.58
CA CYS A 301 -7.68 -10.03 6.29
C CYS A 301 -8.91 -9.16 6.07
N ALA A 302 -9.80 -9.08 7.07
CA ALA A 302 -11.00 -8.27 7.00
C ALA A 302 -10.68 -6.79 6.71
N LEU A 303 -9.70 -6.21 7.42
CA LEU A 303 -9.26 -4.84 7.21
C LEU A 303 -8.71 -4.62 5.78
N ARG A 304 -7.92 -5.55 5.25
CA ARG A 304 -7.38 -5.48 3.89
C ARG A 304 -8.45 -5.60 2.81
N LEU A 305 -9.38 -6.54 3.00
CA LEU A 305 -10.54 -6.70 2.10
C LEU A 305 -11.42 -5.46 2.12
N ALA A 306 -11.79 -4.95 3.29
CA ALA A 306 -12.60 -3.74 3.43
C ALA A 306 -11.99 -2.54 2.69
N GLN A 307 -10.66 -2.36 2.74
CA GLN A 307 -9.99 -1.28 1.99
C GLN A 307 -10.11 -1.44 0.48
N GLY A 308 -9.93 -2.66 -0.03
CA GLY A 308 -10.04 -2.91 -1.47
C GLY A 308 -11.48 -2.79 -1.97
N GLU A 309 -12.47 -3.30 -1.21
CA GLU A 309 -13.90 -3.18 -1.51
C GLU A 309 -14.35 -1.71 -1.46
N PHE A 310 -13.92 -0.97 -0.44
CA PHE A 310 -14.17 0.47 -0.32
C PHE A 310 -13.63 1.25 -1.53
N LEU A 311 -12.38 0.97 -1.94
CA LEU A 311 -11.77 1.60 -3.11
C LEU A 311 -12.58 1.34 -4.39
N THR A 312 -13.02 0.09 -4.61
CA THR A 312 -13.83 -0.28 -5.76
C THR A 312 -15.17 0.43 -5.75
N ARG A 313 -15.84 0.49 -4.60
CA ARG A 313 -17.13 1.16 -4.45
C ARG A 313 -17.05 2.68 -4.66
N GLN A 314 -15.99 3.33 -4.16
CA GLN A 314 -15.85 4.79 -4.24
C GLN A 314 -15.49 5.29 -5.64
N ASN A 315 -14.63 4.61 -6.34
CA ASN A 315 -14.09 5.11 -7.61
C ASN A 315 -13.97 4.07 -8.72
N GLY A 316 -14.58 2.89 -8.57
CA GLY A 316 -14.58 1.81 -9.56
C GLY A 316 -13.23 1.10 -9.75
N ARG A 317 -12.20 1.46 -9.00
CA ARG A 317 -10.84 0.91 -9.16
C ARG A 317 -10.70 -0.40 -8.39
N ARG A 318 -10.41 -1.48 -9.10
CA ARG A 318 -10.19 -2.79 -8.48
C ARG A 318 -8.81 -2.85 -7.81
N CYS A 319 -8.77 -3.47 -6.64
CA CYS A 319 -7.53 -3.73 -5.91
C CYS A 319 -6.95 -5.09 -6.32
N LEU A 320 -5.63 -5.20 -6.41
CA LEU A 320 -4.92 -6.45 -6.61
C LEU A 320 -4.55 -7.01 -5.23
N TYR A 321 -4.84 -8.29 -4.98
CA TYR A 321 -4.51 -8.96 -3.71
C TYR A 321 -3.32 -9.90 -3.89
N LEU A 322 -2.32 -9.74 -3.02
CA LEU A 322 -1.16 -10.60 -2.91
C LEU A 322 -1.22 -11.35 -1.59
N ILE A 323 -1.32 -12.68 -1.64
CA ILE A 323 -1.47 -13.54 -0.47
C ILE A 323 -0.30 -14.52 -0.42
N ASP A 324 0.62 -14.31 0.54
CA ASP A 324 1.82 -15.12 0.67
C ASP A 324 1.64 -16.15 1.81
N ASP A 325 1.71 -17.44 1.48
CA ASP A 325 1.63 -18.61 2.38
C ASP A 325 0.55 -18.54 3.49
N PHE A 326 -0.32 -17.52 3.41
CA PHE A 326 -1.29 -17.24 4.46
C PHE A 326 -2.39 -18.32 4.55
N ALA A 327 -2.78 -18.85 3.39
CA ALA A 327 -3.82 -19.89 3.34
C ALA A 327 -3.43 -21.15 4.12
N SER A 328 -2.14 -21.48 4.19
CA SER A 328 -1.62 -22.65 4.92
C SER A 328 -1.73 -22.53 6.45
N GLU A 329 -1.92 -21.30 6.97
CA GLU A 329 -2.01 -21.05 8.41
C GLU A 329 -3.46 -20.90 8.92
N LEU A 330 -4.45 -21.02 8.05
CA LEU A 330 -5.88 -20.99 8.37
C LEU A 330 -6.44 -22.42 8.36
N ASP A 331 -7.37 -22.70 9.27
CA ASP A 331 -8.21 -23.89 9.16
C ASP A 331 -9.10 -23.86 7.92
N GLU A 332 -9.65 -24.99 7.54
CA GLU A 332 -10.44 -25.14 6.33
C GLU A 332 -11.63 -24.17 6.26
N THR A 333 -12.40 -24.04 7.34
CA THR A 333 -13.56 -23.15 7.41
C THR A 333 -13.17 -21.70 7.16
N ARG A 334 -12.06 -21.25 7.74
CA ARG A 334 -11.56 -19.87 7.60
C ARG A 334 -10.96 -19.63 6.21
N ARG A 335 -10.32 -20.66 5.62
CA ARG A 335 -9.86 -20.59 4.21
C ARG A 335 -11.02 -20.42 3.25
N GLN A 336 -12.08 -21.22 3.41
CA GLN A 336 -13.28 -21.14 2.58
C GLN A 336 -13.98 -19.77 2.71
N LEU A 337 -14.06 -19.22 3.93
CA LEU A 337 -14.59 -17.89 4.18
C LEU A 337 -13.76 -16.81 3.45
N LEU A 338 -12.43 -16.84 3.57
CA LEU A 338 -11.54 -15.92 2.87
C LEU A 338 -11.67 -16.06 1.35
N ALA A 339 -11.71 -17.30 0.84
CA ALA A 339 -11.88 -17.61 -0.57
C ALA A 339 -13.18 -17.04 -1.12
N SER A 340 -14.30 -17.26 -0.43
CA SER A 340 -15.63 -16.75 -0.84
C SER A 340 -15.67 -15.23 -0.88
N ARG A 341 -15.07 -14.55 0.11
CA ARG A 341 -15.00 -13.08 0.13
C ARG A 341 -14.10 -12.55 -0.99
N LEU A 342 -12.94 -13.16 -1.25
CA LEU A 342 -12.07 -12.77 -2.37
C LEU A 342 -12.76 -12.95 -3.72
N LYS A 343 -13.50 -14.06 -3.95
CA LYS A 343 -14.29 -14.27 -5.16
C LYS A 343 -15.34 -13.16 -5.34
N ALA A 344 -16.03 -12.77 -4.28
CA ALA A 344 -17.04 -11.71 -4.31
C ALA A 344 -16.46 -10.32 -4.66
N THR A 345 -15.17 -10.07 -4.46
CA THR A 345 -14.54 -8.78 -4.85
C THR A 345 -14.35 -8.65 -6.37
N HIS A 346 -14.41 -9.74 -7.14
CA HIS A 346 -14.02 -9.79 -8.56
C HIS A 346 -12.66 -9.16 -8.85
N ALA A 347 -11.76 -9.17 -7.88
CA ALA A 347 -10.42 -8.62 -7.98
C ALA A 347 -9.44 -9.65 -8.52
N GLN A 348 -8.29 -9.19 -9.02
CA GLN A 348 -7.19 -10.07 -9.36
C GLN A 348 -6.46 -10.49 -8.09
N VAL A 349 -6.26 -11.80 -7.91
CA VAL A 349 -5.69 -12.38 -6.70
C VAL A 349 -4.50 -13.26 -7.06
N PHE A 350 -3.41 -13.10 -6.34
CA PHE A 350 -2.22 -13.94 -6.40
C PHE A 350 -2.05 -14.66 -5.08
N VAL A 351 -1.99 -15.98 -5.11
CA VAL A 351 -1.86 -16.80 -3.91
C VAL A 351 -0.65 -17.71 -4.03
N SER A 352 0.24 -17.69 -3.05
CA SER A 352 1.31 -18.68 -2.95
C SER A 352 0.89 -19.83 -2.05
N ALA A 353 1.19 -21.08 -2.48
CA ALA A 353 0.90 -22.29 -1.73
C ALA A 353 2.00 -23.35 -1.93
N ILE A 354 2.10 -24.31 -1.00
CA ILE A 354 3.06 -25.42 -1.11
C ILE A 354 2.60 -26.41 -2.17
N ASP A 355 1.30 -26.72 -2.18
CA ASP A 355 0.68 -27.63 -3.16
C ASP A 355 -0.70 -27.12 -3.60
N ALA A 356 -1.21 -27.70 -4.68
CA ALA A 356 -2.49 -27.33 -5.28
C ALA A 356 -3.69 -27.61 -4.38
N GLY A 357 -3.64 -28.64 -3.51
CA GLY A 357 -4.74 -28.98 -2.61
C GLY A 357 -5.09 -27.87 -1.63
N HIS A 358 -4.11 -27.06 -1.23
CA HIS A 358 -4.34 -25.93 -0.32
C HIS A 358 -5.07 -24.73 -0.97
N VAL A 359 -5.17 -24.68 -2.28
CA VAL A 359 -5.78 -23.56 -3.01
C VAL A 359 -7.02 -23.97 -3.81
N PHE A 360 -7.38 -25.27 -3.80
CA PHE A 360 -8.49 -25.79 -4.58
C PHE A 360 -9.81 -25.07 -4.25
N ASP A 361 -10.06 -24.77 -2.98
CA ASP A 361 -11.24 -24.04 -2.52
C ASP A 361 -11.29 -22.60 -3.04
N MET A 362 -10.13 -22.05 -3.42
CA MET A 362 -10.01 -20.67 -3.96
C MET A 362 -10.06 -20.65 -5.49
N SER A 363 -9.96 -21.80 -6.17
CA SER A 363 -9.92 -21.85 -7.62
C SER A 363 -11.24 -21.34 -8.23
N ASP A 364 -11.10 -20.58 -9.32
CA ASP A 364 -12.17 -20.14 -10.20
C ASP A 364 -11.89 -20.77 -11.56
N GLU A 365 -12.92 -21.06 -12.37
CA GLU A 365 -12.79 -21.64 -13.73
C GLU A 365 -11.87 -20.85 -14.68
N LYS A 366 -11.59 -19.58 -14.33
CA LYS A 366 -10.68 -18.67 -15.07
C LYS A 366 -9.33 -18.45 -14.41
N GLY A 367 -9.01 -19.22 -13.36
CA GLY A 367 -7.75 -19.12 -12.64
C GLY A 367 -6.59 -19.74 -13.41
N LYS A 368 -5.36 -19.27 -13.16
CA LYS A 368 -4.13 -19.89 -13.69
C LYS A 368 -3.27 -20.43 -12.56
N MET A 369 -2.68 -21.59 -12.81
CA MET A 369 -1.74 -22.20 -11.89
C MET A 369 -0.33 -22.18 -12.48
N PHE A 370 0.63 -21.72 -11.69
CA PHE A 370 2.04 -21.64 -12.02
C PHE A 370 2.82 -22.55 -11.08
N HIS A 371 3.56 -23.50 -11.64
CA HIS A 371 4.54 -24.28 -10.89
C HIS A 371 5.84 -23.50 -10.76
N VAL A 372 6.34 -23.33 -9.54
CA VAL A 372 7.56 -22.57 -9.25
C VAL A 372 8.62 -23.51 -8.68
N GLU A 373 9.74 -23.64 -9.37
CA GLU A 373 10.86 -24.48 -8.95
C GLU A 373 12.18 -23.77 -9.18
N GLN A 374 12.96 -23.56 -8.12
CA GLN A 374 14.28 -22.93 -8.15
C GLN A 374 14.36 -21.63 -8.99
N GLY A 375 13.32 -20.78 -8.88
CA GLY A 375 13.22 -19.52 -9.61
C GLY A 375 12.76 -19.66 -11.07
N LYS A 376 12.50 -20.86 -11.56
CA LYS A 376 11.83 -21.13 -12.84
C LYS A 376 10.33 -21.23 -12.61
N ILE A 377 9.56 -20.65 -13.54
CA ILE A 377 8.10 -20.56 -13.41
C ILE A 377 7.49 -21.11 -14.71
N ALA A 378 6.69 -22.14 -14.60
CA ALA A 378 5.98 -22.76 -15.71
C ALA A 378 4.46 -22.70 -15.47
N VAL A 379 3.69 -22.44 -16.51
CA VAL A 379 2.23 -22.58 -16.45
C VAL A 379 1.91 -24.06 -16.39
N GLN A 380 1.10 -24.47 -15.41
CA GLN A 380 0.60 -25.84 -15.37
C GLN A 380 -0.41 -25.99 -16.53
N PRO A 381 -0.28 -27.03 -17.39
CA PRO A 381 -1.30 -27.31 -18.41
C PRO A 381 -2.67 -27.46 -17.74
N GLU A 382 -3.70 -26.94 -18.39
CA GLU A 382 -5.09 -27.27 -18.02
C GLU A 382 -5.32 -28.74 -18.43
N ASP A 383 -5.58 -29.63 -17.46
CA ASP A 383 -5.97 -31.02 -17.69
C ASP A 383 -7.41 -31.12 -18.24
#